data_8b69ce4ed93d83d7f90380c2b290d377
#
_entry.id   8b69ce4ed93d83d7f90380c2b290d377
#
_cell.length_a   1.000
_cell.length_b   1.000
_cell.length_c   1.000
_cell.angle_alpha   90.00
_cell.angle_beta   90.00
_cell.angle_gamma   90.00
#
_symmetry.space_group_name_H-M   'P 1'
#
loop_
_entity.id
_entity.type
_entity.pdbx_description
1 polymer ?
#
loop_
_entity_poly.entity_id
_entity_poly.type
_entity_poly.pdbx_seq_one_letter_code
_entity_poly.pdbx_strand_id
1 'polypeptide(L)'
;MRVLFFTISLLFFSCNSNDIPKDVLSQEKMEAVLWDVMRADEMASQYAITDSTFKDVSKNASLYQKIFQIHGITKSTFQKSLQYYQQHPAQLQPVIDSLKAFSERKTLTPILTQ
;
A
#
# COMPACT_ATOMS: atom_id res chain seq x y z
N MET A 1 -32.82 -32.18 29.75
CA MET A 1 -31.94 -32.50 28.59
C MET A 1 -32.21 -31.69 27.34
N ARG A 2 -33.21 -30.88 27.30
CA ARG A 2 -33.49 -30.03 26.11
C ARG A 2 -32.79 -28.67 26.12
N VAL A 3 -32.17 -28.30 27.19
CA VAL A 3 -31.51 -26.98 27.35
C VAL A 3 -30.04 -27.00 27.02
N LEU A 4 -29.44 -28.17 26.86
CA LEU A 4 -27.99 -28.34 26.64
C LEU A 4 -27.59 -28.20 25.17
N PHE A 5 -28.54 -28.18 24.25
CA PHE A 5 -28.26 -28.06 22.82
C PHE A 5 -28.20 -26.61 22.30
N PHE A 6 -28.54 -25.65 23.14
CA PHE A 6 -28.62 -24.24 22.70
C PHE A 6 -27.35 -23.42 22.99
N THR A 7 -26.38 -23.99 23.68
CA THR A 7 -25.18 -23.23 24.11
C THR A 7 -23.97 -23.43 23.25
N ILE A 8 -24.04 -24.24 22.20
CA ILE A 8 -22.86 -24.53 21.34
C ILE A 8 -22.80 -23.65 20.09
N SER A 9 -23.82 -22.83 19.85
CA SER A 9 -23.91 -22.02 18.60
C SER A 9 -23.28 -20.65 18.66
N LEU A 10 -22.57 -20.30 19.72
CA LEU A 10 -22.04 -18.93 19.92
C LEU A 10 -20.54 -18.79 19.87
N LEU A 11 -19.82 -19.78 19.36
CA LEU A 11 -18.36 -19.71 19.29
C LEU A 11 -17.80 -19.53 17.87
N PHE A 12 -18.60 -19.12 16.93
CA PHE A 12 -18.09 -18.61 15.67
C PHE A 12 -18.02 -17.08 15.67
N PHE A 13 -17.45 -16.50 16.71
CA PHE A 13 -16.78 -15.23 16.53
C PHE A 13 -15.52 -15.54 15.74
N SER A 14 -15.66 -15.58 14.44
CA SER A 14 -14.59 -15.42 13.51
C SER A 14 -13.73 -14.25 13.99
N CYS A 15 -12.58 -14.54 14.54
CA CYS A 15 -11.51 -13.57 14.65
C CYS A 15 -11.25 -13.05 13.24
N ASN A 16 -11.81 -11.92 12.92
CA ASN A 16 -11.44 -11.17 11.74
C ASN A 16 -9.98 -10.78 11.94
N SER A 17 -9.09 -11.51 11.30
CA SER A 17 -7.64 -11.35 11.44
C SER A 17 -7.12 -10.09 10.74
N ASN A 18 -7.95 -9.05 10.63
CA ASN A 18 -7.60 -7.76 10.05
C ASN A 18 -7.10 -6.75 11.09
N ASP A 19 -6.62 -7.24 12.23
CA ASP A 19 -6.02 -6.38 13.25
C ASP A 19 -4.61 -5.96 12.85
N ILE A 20 -4.54 -4.93 12.00
CA ILE A 20 -3.29 -4.26 11.68
C ILE A 20 -2.87 -3.45 12.91
N PRO A 21 -1.60 -3.56 13.37
CA PRO A 21 -1.11 -2.76 14.49
C PRO A 21 -1.30 -1.26 14.26
N LYS A 22 -1.52 -0.50 15.32
CA LYS A 22 -1.78 0.95 15.25
C LYS A 22 -0.60 1.75 14.70
N ASP A 23 0.61 1.24 14.83
CA ASP A 23 1.84 1.84 14.35
C ASP A 23 2.20 1.45 12.91
N VAL A 24 1.33 0.66 12.27
CA VAL A 24 1.42 0.25 10.87
C VAL A 24 0.30 0.94 10.09
N LEU A 25 0.58 1.39 8.88
CA LEU A 25 -0.41 2.00 8.01
C LEU A 25 -1.54 1.03 7.68
N SER A 26 -2.78 1.53 7.66
CA SER A 26 -3.93 0.74 7.20
C SER A 26 -3.74 0.30 5.74
N GLN A 27 -4.48 -0.71 5.29
CA GLN A 27 -4.41 -1.18 3.90
C GLN A 27 -4.68 -0.05 2.91
N GLU A 28 -5.72 0.77 3.13
CA GLU A 28 -6.05 1.92 2.29
C GLU A 28 -4.91 2.95 2.25
N LYS A 29 -4.35 3.26 3.41
CA LYS A 29 -3.24 4.22 3.50
C LYS A 29 -1.98 3.69 2.84
N MET A 30 -1.65 2.41 3.08
CA MET A 30 -0.49 1.76 2.47
C MET A 30 -0.63 1.71 0.94
N GLU A 31 -1.82 1.41 0.44
CA GLU A 31 -2.13 1.44 -0.99
C GLU A 31 -1.87 2.81 -1.61
N ALA A 32 -2.38 3.88 -0.99
CA ALA A 32 -2.22 5.25 -1.48
C ALA A 32 -0.74 5.67 -1.51
N VAL A 33 0.00 5.37 -0.45
CA VAL A 33 1.43 5.70 -0.35
C VAL A 33 2.25 4.90 -1.36
N LEU A 34 2.01 3.60 -1.47
CA LEU A 34 2.71 2.73 -2.43
C LEU A 34 2.44 3.16 -3.87
N TRP A 35 1.23 3.57 -4.17
CA TRP A 35 0.90 4.08 -5.51
C TRP A 35 1.77 5.28 -5.89
N ASP A 36 1.87 6.25 -5.00
CA ASP A 36 2.68 7.44 -5.25
C ASP A 36 4.18 7.12 -5.30
N VAL A 37 4.67 6.22 -4.44
CA VAL A 37 6.06 5.75 -4.46
C VAL A 37 6.39 5.05 -5.79
N MET A 38 5.52 4.16 -6.25
CA MET A 38 5.71 3.44 -7.52
C MET A 38 5.70 4.40 -8.71
N ARG A 39 4.82 5.39 -8.71
CA ARG A 39 4.79 6.42 -9.75
C ARG A 39 6.05 7.28 -9.75
N ALA A 40 6.55 7.62 -8.57
CA ALA A 40 7.79 8.38 -8.43
C ALA A 40 8.99 7.58 -8.97
N ASP A 41 9.07 6.28 -8.67
CA ASP A 41 10.11 5.39 -9.20
C ASP A 41 10.04 5.29 -10.72
N GLU A 42 8.86 5.15 -11.28
CA GLU A 42 8.67 5.10 -12.73
C GLU A 42 9.11 6.41 -13.41
N MET A 43 8.69 7.55 -12.89
CA MET A 43 9.10 8.85 -13.38
C MET A 43 10.61 9.03 -13.29
N ALA A 44 11.23 8.70 -12.16
CA ALA A 44 12.65 8.79 -11.96
C ALA A 44 13.43 7.93 -12.95
N SER A 45 12.95 6.72 -13.24
CA SER A 45 13.58 5.83 -14.20
C SER A 45 13.47 6.35 -15.65
N GLN A 46 12.33 6.91 -16.04
CA GLN A 46 12.14 7.52 -17.36
C GLN A 46 13.04 8.75 -17.56
N TYR A 47 13.12 9.60 -16.57
CA TYR A 47 14.00 10.79 -16.64
C TYR A 47 15.49 10.42 -16.61
N ALA A 48 15.85 9.35 -15.90
CA ALA A 48 17.24 8.87 -15.90
C ALA A 48 17.71 8.35 -17.27
N ILE A 49 16.80 7.92 -18.13
CA ILE A 49 17.11 7.50 -19.51
C ILE A 49 17.36 8.74 -20.40
N THR A 50 16.62 9.82 -20.16
CA THR A 50 16.70 11.03 -20.99
C THR A 50 17.71 12.07 -20.49
N ASP A 51 17.97 12.11 -19.19
CA ASP A 51 18.89 13.08 -18.57
C ASP A 51 19.70 12.43 -17.45
N SER A 52 21.00 12.37 -17.64
CA SER A 52 21.94 11.78 -16.66
C SER A 52 21.98 12.51 -15.31
N THR A 53 21.48 13.74 -15.23
CA THR A 53 21.41 14.50 -13.98
C THR A 53 20.38 13.91 -13.00
N PHE A 54 19.43 13.11 -13.48
CA PHE A 54 18.43 12.44 -12.64
C PHE A 54 18.92 11.13 -12.01
N LYS A 55 20.13 10.69 -12.31
CA LYS A 55 20.74 9.53 -11.64
C LYS A 55 21.17 9.83 -10.20
N ASP A 56 20.97 11.05 -9.74
CA ASP A 56 21.33 11.43 -8.39
C ASP A 56 20.33 10.86 -7.37
N VAL A 57 20.80 9.93 -6.54
CA VAL A 57 20.05 9.29 -5.46
C VAL A 57 19.46 10.31 -4.49
N SER A 58 20.09 11.48 -4.35
CA SER A 58 19.60 12.54 -3.47
C SER A 58 18.27 13.14 -3.92
N LYS A 59 18.04 13.24 -5.22
CA LYS A 59 16.78 13.72 -5.78
C LYS A 59 15.63 12.73 -5.55
N ASN A 60 15.90 11.44 -5.65
CA ASN A 60 14.92 10.41 -5.34
C ASN A 60 14.55 10.41 -3.86
N ALA A 61 15.51 10.57 -2.96
CA ALA A 61 15.26 10.68 -1.53
C ALA A 61 14.38 11.89 -1.19
N SER A 62 14.60 13.03 -1.84
CA SER A 62 13.78 14.23 -1.69
C SER A 62 12.34 14.01 -2.16
N LEU A 63 12.15 13.30 -3.25
CA LEU A 63 10.83 12.98 -3.80
C LEU A 63 10.04 12.07 -2.86
N TYR A 64 10.65 11.02 -2.32
CA TYR A 64 10.02 10.16 -1.33
C TYR A 64 9.64 10.92 -0.05
N GLN A 65 10.52 11.77 0.44
CA GLN A 65 10.24 12.60 1.60
C GLN A 65 9.00 13.49 1.38
N LYS A 66 8.88 14.07 0.19
CA LYS A 66 7.72 14.87 -0.20
C LYS A 66 6.43 14.05 -0.23
N ILE A 67 6.48 12.83 -0.74
CA ILE A 67 5.35 11.89 -0.73
C ILE A 67 4.92 11.59 0.70
N PHE A 68 5.86 11.30 1.59
CA PHE A 68 5.55 11.02 3.00
C PHE A 68 4.93 12.25 3.69
N GLN A 69 5.40 13.44 3.39
CA GLN A 69 4.80 14.68 3.91
C GLN A 69 3.36 14.87 3.43
N ILE A 70 3.08 14.63 2.15
CA ILE A 70 1.73 14.72 1.58
C ILE A 70 0.77 13.76 2.28
N HIS A 71 1.23 12.55 2.59
CA HIS A 71 0.42 11.55 3.28
C HIS A 71 0.44 11.70 4.81
N GLY A 72 1.20 12.64 5.36
CA GLY A 72 1.29 12.87 6.79
C GLY A 72 1.94 11.72 7.56
N ILE A 73 2.92 11.05 6.95
CA ILE A 73 3.64 9.93 7.54
C ILE A 73 5.14 10.21 7.58
N THR A 74 5.87 9.43 8.37
CA THR A 74 7.32 9.46 8.41
C THR A 74 7.92 8.29 7.59
N LYS A 75 9.17 8.44 7.17
CA LYS A 75 9.93 7.37 6.55
C LYS A 75 9.96 6.10 7.43
N SER A 76 10.14 6.28 8.74
CA SER A 76 10.17 5.18 9.70
C SER A 76 8.84 4.42 9.72
N THR A 77 7.72 5.12 9.74
CA THR A 77 6.37 4.51 9.69
C THR A 77 6.17 3.74 8.39
N PHE A 78 6.59 4.29 7.27
CA PHE A 78 6.50 3.62 5.98
C PHE A 78 7.34 2.34 5.94
N GLN A 79 8.59 2.40 6.37
CA GLN A 79 9.49 1.23 6.39
C GLN A 79 8.95 0.12 7.31
N LYS A 80 8.45 0.49 8.48
CA LYS A 80 7.85 -0.45 9.43
C LYS A 80 6.59 -1.11 8.84
N SER A 81 5.75 -0.32 8.19
CA SER A 81 4.54 -0.81 7.53
C SER A 81 4.87 -1.76 6.38
N LEU A 82 5.83 -1.39 5.55
CA LEU A 82 6.29 -2.24 4.45
C LEU A 82 6.81 -3.58 4.95
N GLN A 83 7.62 -3.57 6.00
CA GLN A 83 8.12 -4.80 6.63
C GLN A 83 6.97 -5.65 7.17
N TYR A 84 5.99 -5.04 7.83
CA TYR A 84 4.81 -5.74 8.33
C TYR A 84 4.05 -6.45 7.20
N TYR A 85 3.74 -5.75 6.13
CA TYR A 85 3.02 -6.34 5.00
C TYR A 85 3.81 -7.42 4.27
N GLN A 86 5.12 -7.29 4.18
CA GLN A 86 5.99 -8.33 3.61
C GLN A 86 5.97 -9.61 4.45
N GLN A 87 5.81 -9.50 5.76
CA GLN A 87 5.72 -10.62 6.68
C GLN A 87 4.30 -11.20 6.79
N HIS A 88 3.30 -10.49 6.27
CA HIS A 88 1.88 -10.88 6.32
C HIS A 88 1.27 -10.90 4.90
N PRO A 89 1.59 -11.93 4.09
CA PRO A 89 1.14 -11.99 2.70
C PRO A 89 -0.37 -11.92 2.52
N ALA A 90 -1.15 -12.47 3.44
CA ALA A 90 -2.60 -12.44 3.40
C ALA A 90 -3.15 -11.00 3.54
N GLN A 91 -2.44 -10.14 4.24
CA GLN A 91 -2.79 -8.72 4.39
C GLN A 91 -2.26 -7.87 3.24
N LEU A 92 -1.13 -8.26 2.66
CA LEU A 92 -0.53 -7.58 1.52
C LEU A 92 -1.31 -7.81 0.23
N GLN A 93 -1.92 -8.98 0.06
CA GLN A 93 -2.61 -9.35 -1.18
C GLN A 93 -3.70 -8.35 -1.58
N PRO A 94 -4.62 -7.91 -0.69
CA PRO A 94 -5.60 -6.89 -1.05
C PRO A 94 -4.98 -5.57 -1.50
N VAL A 95 -3.86 -5.17 -0.90
CA VAL A 95 -3.13 -3.95 -1.29
C VAL A 95 -2.59 -4.08 -2.71
N ILE A 96 -1.98 -5.21 -3.04
CA ILE A 96 -1.45 -5.49 -4.39
C ILE A 96 -2.58 -5.53 -5.42
N ASP A 97 -3.69 -6.19 -5.09
CA ASP A 97 -4.85 -6.28 -5.99
C ASP A 97 -5.44 -4.90 -6.29
N SER A 98 -5.54 -4.04 -5.29
CA SER A 98 -5.98 -2.66 -5.44
C SER A 98 -5.01 -1.84 -6.30
N LEU A 99 -3.71 -1.97 -6.09
CA LEU A 99 -2.69 -1.29 -6.91
C LEU A 99 -2.77 -1.70 -8.36
N LYS A 100 -2.96 -2.99 -8.62
CA LYS A 100 -3.13 -3.53 -9.97
C LYS A 100 -4.38 -2.95 -10.64
N ALA A 101 -5.51 -2.94 -9.95
CA ALA A 101 -6.77 -2.37 -10.45
C ALA A 101 -6.63 -0.87 -10.73
N PHE A 102 -5.90 -0.14 -9.89
CA PHE A 102 -5.59 1.27 -10.11
C PHE A 102 -4.75 1.49 -11.35
N SER A 103 -3.72 0.70 -11.55
CA SER A 103 -2.86 0.75 -12.71
C SER A 103 -3.63 0.52 -14.01
N GLU A 104 -4.49 -0.50 -14.03
CA GLU A 104 -5.33 -0.82 -15.20
C GLU A 104 -6.30 0.31 -15.55
N ARG A 105 -6.95 0.91 -14.55
CA ARG A 105 -7.84 2.07 -14.76
C ARG A 105 -7.11 3.28 -15.33
N LYS A 106 -5.90 3.54 -14.86
CA LYS A 106 -5.08 4.68 -15.34
C LYS A 106 -4.58 4.48 -16.77
N THR A 107 -4.31 3.25 -17.18
CA THR A 107 -3.90 2.97 -18.57
C THR A 107 -5.07 3.07 -19.55
N LEU A 108 -6.29 2.81 -19.10
CA LEU A 108 -7.47 2.89 -19.95
C LEU A 108 -8.01 4.33 -20.14
N THR A 109 -7.79 5.19 -19.17
CA THR A 109 -8.30 6.57 -19.19
C THR A 109 -7.81 7.40 -20.38
N PRO A 110 -6.54 7.35 -20.81
CA PRO A 110 -6.08 8.10 -21.97
C PRO A 110 -6.70 7.67 -23.30
N ILE A 111 -7.14 6.42 -23.37
CA ILE A 111 -7.73 5.86 -24.60
C ILE A 111 -9.19 6.31 -24.77
N LEU A 112 -9.88 6.52 -23.64
CA LEU A 112 -11.30 6.91 -23.65
C LEU A 112 -11.53 8.42 -23.73
N THR A 113 -10.50 9.23 -23.49
CA THR A 113 -10.58 10.70 -23.57
C THR A 113 -10.12 11.29 -24.90
N GLN A 114 -9.72 10.45 -25.81
CA GLN A 114 -9.42 10.80 -27.20
C GLN A 114 -10.59 10.43 -28.12
#